data_f4480e2e575315e2decdda8b84e7d3de
#
_entry.id   f4480e2e575315e2decdda8b84e7d3de
#
_cell.length_a   1.000
_cell.length_b   1.000
_cell.length_c   1.000
_cell.angle_alpha   90.00
_cell.angle_beta   90.00
_cell.angle_gamma   90.00
#
_symmetry.space_group_name_H-M   'P 1'
#
loop_
_entity.id
_entity.type
_entity.pdbx_description
1 polymer ?
#
loop_
_entity_poly.entity_id
_entity_poly.type
_entity_poly.pdbx_seq_one_letter_code
_entity_poly.pdbx_strand_id
1 'polypeptide(L)'
;MKLYKLSLALFLGLGAMATTSCEDKLDVTNPNQQTTGTFGFNADDLEECVIAAYNHIRMEGSSARVGYTLDVTRGDEVWNSSQVWYMPFDDMNDPVTDEISMWPWREAYYTINVCNFILSRTTGDDASLSESMKRIKGQALFLRGYSYYTLAGYYQNPALITDYANYSSLDGLYGKNSTYDD
;
A
#
# COMPACT_ATOMS: atom_id res chain seq x y z
N MET A 1 53.57 24.88 31.14
CA MET A 1 52.80 23.60 31.15
C MET A 1 51.36 23.69 31.68
N LYS A 2 50.93 24.71 32.37
CA LYS A 2 49.55 24.83 32.91
C LYS A 2 48.57 25.56 31.94
N LEU A 3 49.05 26.50 31.13
CA LEU A 3 48.20 27.33 30.24
C LEU A 3 47.61 26.53 29.05
N TYR A 4 48.37 25.64 28.44
CA TYR A 4 47.85 24.85 27.29
C TYR A 4 46.82 23.79 27.73
N LYS A 5 46.92 23.29 28.97
CA LYS A 5 45.90 22.38 29.52
C LYS A 5 44.58 23.10 29.79
N LEU A 6 44.64 24.39 30.16
CA LEU A 6 43.46 25.21 30.36
C LEU A 6 42.79 25.55 29.01
N SER A 7 43.59 25.90 28.00
CA SER A 7 43.06 26.18 26.66
C SER A 7 42.47 24.93 26.00
N LEU A 8 43.09 23.74 26.19
CA LEU A 8 42.57 22.48 25.65
C LEU A 8 41.25 22.09 26.34
N ALA A 9 41.12 22.27 27.65
CA ALA A 9 39.89 22.02 28.40
C ALA A 9 38.77 22.97 27.99
N LEU A 10 39.11 24.25 27.70
CA LEU A 10 38.13 25.23 27.23
C LEU A 10 37.63 24.90 25.80
N PHE A 11 38.50 24.45 24.90
CA PHE A 11 38.14 24.02 23.55
C PHE A 11 37.28 22.73 23.55
N LEU A 12 37.60 21.76 24.41
CA LEU A 12 36.78 20.55 24.58
C LEU A 12 35.41 20.84 25.19
N GLY A 13 35.33 21.81 26.13
CA GLY A 13 34.07 22.25 26.73
C GLY A 13 33.16 23.00 25.75
N LEU A 14 33.72 23.89 24.91
CA LEU A 14 32.94 24.55 23.86
C LEU A 14 32.50 23.59 22.74
N GLY A 15 33.32 22.62 22.40
CA GLY A 15 32.96 21.58 21.38
C GLY A 15 31.82 20.70 21.83
N ALA A 16 31.71 20.36 23.12
CA ALA A 16 30.62 19.55 23.67
C ALA A 16 29.27 20.29 23.72
N MET A 17 29.25 21.62 23.78
CA MET A 17 28.00 22.40 23.73
C MET A 17 27.45 22.61 22.32
N ALA A 18 28.27 22.41 21.28
CA ALA A 18 27.85 22.56 19.89
C ALA A 18 27.11 21.32 19.33
N THR A 19 27.07 20.21 20.08
CA THR A 19 26.40 18.95 19.65
C THR A 19 24.96 18.80 20.15
N THR A 20 24.39 19.80 20.83
CA THR A 20 22.95 19.82 21.08
C THR A 20 22.25 20.18 19.77
N SER A 21 22.07 19.18 18.93
CA SER A 21 21.22 19.28 17.77
C SER A 21 19.79 19.56 18.23
N CYS A 22 19.19 20.61 17.70
CA CYS A 22 17.78 20.90 17.94
C CYS A 22 16.93 19.95 17.07
N GLU A 23 16.87 18.69 17.44
CA GLU A 23 16.10 17.67 16.73
C GLU A 23 14.60 18.04 16.69
N ASP A 24 14.09 18.59 17.79
CA ASP A 24 12.69 19.03 17.91
C ASP A 24 12.30 20.20 16.97
N LYS A 25 13.24 20.99 16.49
CA LYS A 25 12.95 22.10 15.56
C LYS A 25 12.91 21.70 14.09
N LEU A 26 13.41 20.52 13.77
CA LEU A 26 13.40 19.97 12.41
C LEU A 26 12.16 19.09 12.17
N ASP A 27 11.53 18.64 13.23
CA ASP A 27 10.29 17.85 13.16
C ASP A 27 9.06 18.78 13.04
N VAL A 28 9.03 19.52 11.94
CA VAL A 28 7.93 20.44 11.63
C VAL A 28 6.79 19.65 11.02
N THR A 29 5.77 19.37 11.82
CA THR A 29 4.51 18.82 11.30
C THR A 29 3.87 19.85 10.37
N ASN A 30 3.69 19.51 9.09
CA ASN A 30 3.01 20.38 8.15
C ASN A 30 1.53 20.55 8.59
N PRO A 31 1.06 21.74 9.00
CA PRO A 31 -0.31 21.92 9.48
C PRO A 31 -1.36 21.75 8.37
N ASN A 32 -0.95 21.78 7.10
CA ASN A 32 -1.83 21.65 5.94
C ASN A 32 -1.82 20.24 5.34
N GLN A 33 -1.12 19.29 5.95
CA GLN A 33 -1.06 17.92 5.47
C GLN A 33 -1.43 16.95 6.58
N GLN A 34 -2.39 16.07 6.28
CA GLN A 34 -2.75 14.97 7.17
C GLN A 34 -1.56 13.99 7.26
N THR A 35 -1.30 13.51 8.47
CA THR A 35 -0.28 12.51 8.74
C THR A 35 -0.92 11.21 9.23
N THR A 36 -0.21 10.10 9.19
CA THR A 36 -0.67 8.82 9.75
C THR A 36 -0.99 8.90 11.25
N GLY A 37 -0.48 9.90 11.96
CA GLY A 37 -0.76 10.18 13.37
C GLY A 37 -2.04 11.01 13.60
N THR A 38 -2.57 11.69 12.57
CA THR A 38 -3.75 12.56 12.68
C THR A 38 -4.94 12.11 11.84
N PHE A 39 -4.73 11.21 10.87
CA PHE A 39 -5.73 10.73 9.91
C PHE A 39 -6.23 9.32 10.24
N GLY A 40 -7.50 9.06 9.96
CA GLY A 40 -8.09 7.73 10.08
C GLY A 40 -8.61 7.41 11.48
N PHE A 41 -8.86 8.43 12.33
CA PHE A 41 -9.41 8.24 13.68
C PHE A 41 -10.93 8.44 13.77
N ASN A 42 -11.55 8.97 12.74
CA ASN A 42 -13.00 9.18 12.66
C ASN A 42 -13.59 8.46 11.43
N ALA A 43 -14.90 8.37 11.39
CA ALA A 43 -15.60 7.67 10.30
C ALA A 43 -15.46 8.39 8.96
N ASP A 44 -15.37 9.71 8.95
CA ASP A 44 -15.29 10.50 7.71
C ASP A 44 -13.94 10.26 7.02
N ASP A 45 -12.84 10.29 7.76
CA ASP A 45 -11.50 9.97 7.24
C ASP A 45 -11.46 8.55 6.64
N LEU A 46 -12.08 7.59 7.32
CA LEU A 46 -12.10 6.20 6.86
C LEU A 46 -13.04 5.99 5.65
N GLU A 47 -14.11 6.77 5.54
CA GLU A 47 -14.94 6.77 4.33
C GLU A 47 -14.18 7.28 3.11
N GLU A 48 -13.32 8.31 3.27
CA GLU A 48 -12.40 8.76 2.21
C GLU A 48 -11.46 7.64 1.78
N CYS A 49 -10.94 6.85 2.73
CA CYS A 49 -10.13 5.67 2.41
C CYS A 49 -10.92 4.61 1.62
N VAL A 50 -12.18 4.36 1.99
CA VAL A 50 -13.06 3.44 1.23
C VAL A 50 -13.24 3.93 -0.20
N ILE A 51 -13.48 5.22 -0.41
CA ILE A 51 -13.59 5.83 -1.73
C ILE A 51 -12.28 5.64 -2.52
N ALA A 52 -11.13 5.83 -1.88
CA ALA A 52 -9.82 5.59 -2.50
C ALA A 52 -9.65 4.12 -2.91
N ALA A 53 -10.07 3.17 -2.07
CA ALA A 53 -10.03 1.74 -2.40
C ALA A 53 -10.91 1.39 -3.61
N TYR A 54 -12.13 1.92 -3.68
CA TYR A 54 -13.00 1.79 -4.86
C TYR A 54 -12.39 2.41 -6.10
N ASN A 55 -11.69 3.55 -5.95
CA ASN A 55 -11.02 4.19 -7.08
C ASN A 55 -9.93 3.28 -7.67
N HIS A 56 -9.12 2.61 -6.84
CA HIS A 56 -8.09 1.68 -7.32
C HIS A 56 -8.67 0.51 -8.12
N ILE A 57 -9.82 -0.02 -7.73
CA ILE A 57 -10.52 -1.07 -8.51
C ILE A 57 -10.95 -0.54 -9.90
N ARG A 58 -11.20 0.75 -10.03
CA ARG A 58 -11.60 1.40 -11.28
C ARG A 58 -10.44 1.97 -12.09
N MET A 59 -9.21 1.90 -11.57
CA MET A 59 -8.03 2.40 -12.29
C MET A 59 -7.76 1.60 -13.56
N GLU A 60 -7.00 2.19 -14.45
CA GLU A 60 -6.67 1.64 -15.77
C GLU A 60 -6.00 0.27 -15.67
N GLY A 61 -5.16 0.05 -14.68
CA GLY A 61 -4.51 -1.23 -14.42
C GLY A 61 -5.43 -2.33 -13.90
N SER A 62 -6.62 -1.97 -13.41
CA SER A 62 -7.59 -2.91 -12.89
C SER A 62 -8.74 -3.13 -13.89
N SER A 63 -9.98 -2.89 -13.47
CA SER A 63 -11.17 -3.22 -14.27
C SER A 63 -11.43 -2.27 -15.44
N ALA A 64 -10.83 -1.07 -15.45
CA ALA A 64 -11.15 -0.10 -16.50
C ALA A 64 -10.55 -0.46 -17.88
N ARG A 65 -9.35 -0.99 -17.94
CA ARG A 65 -8.71 -1.35 -19.20
C ARG A 65 -7.91 -2.66 -19.13
N VAL A 66 -6.82 -2.70 -18.36
CA VAL A 66 -5.85 -3.80 -18.44
C VAL A 66 -6.45 -5.11 -17.98
N GLY A 67 -7.12 -5.15 -16.82
CA GLY A 67 -7.76 -6.37 -16.33
C GLY A 67 -8.78 -6.92 -17.35
N TYR A 68 -9.70 -6.07 -17.82
CA TYR A 68 -10.67 -6.46 -18.84
C TYR A 68 -10.00 -6.93 -20.13
N THR A 69 -8.96 -6.22 -20.61
CA THR A 69 -8.28 -6.58 -21.86
C THR A 69 -7.56 -7.92 -21.72
N LEU A 70 -6.92 -8.20 -20.58
CA LEU A 70 -6.26 -9.49 -20.34
C LEU A 70 -7.26 -10.64 -20.36
N ASP A 71 -8.44 -10.44 -19.78
CA ASP A 71 -9.49 -11.48 -19.78
C ASP A 71 -9.98 -11.79 -21.20
N VAL A 72 -10.20 -10.78 -22.04
CA VAL A 72 -10.77 -10.98 -23.37
C VAL A 72 -9.74 -11.40 -24.41
N THR A 73 -8.50 -10.91 -24.33
CA THR A 73 -7.45 -11.25 -25.33
C THR A 73 -6.90 -12.65 -25.16
N ARG A 74 -7.03 -13.25 -23.97
CA ARG A 74 -6.69 -14.67 -23.74
C ARG A 74 -7.79 -15.64 -24.18
N GLY A 75 -8.94 -15.12 -24.62
CA GLY A 75 -10.03 -15.90 -25.15
C GLY A 75 -10.01 -15.95 -26.68
N ASP A 76 -10.75 -16.87 -27.27
CA ASP A 76 -10.87 -17.05 -28.72
C ASP A 76 -11.77 -15.99 -29.39
N GLU A 77 -12.44 -15.15 -28.61
CA GLU A 77 -13.49 -14.25 -29.09
C GLU A 77 -12.97 -12.90 -29.57
N VAL A 78 -11.76 -12.52 -29.16
CA VAL A 78 -11.16 -11.22 -29.44
C VAL A 78 -9.74 -11.41 -29.96
N TRP A 79 -9.44 -10.76 -31.07
CA TRP A 79 -8.09 -10.68 -31.62
C TRP A 79 -7.56 -9.23 -31.55
N ASN A 80 -6.35 -9.08 -31.03
CA ASN A 80 -5.70 -7.79 -30.93
C ASN A 80 -4.81 -7.50 -32.13
N SER A 81 -5.28 -6.65 -33.05
CA SER A 81 -4.58 -6.33 -34.30
C SER A 81 -3.70 -5.08 -34.26
N SER A 82 -3.78 -4.27 -33.21
CA SER A 82 -3.17 -2.93 -33.24
C SER A 82 -2.39 -2.51 -31.98
N GLN A 83 -2.68 -3.12 -30.86
CA GLN A 83 -2.05 -2.76 -29.59
C GLN A 83 -0.90 -3.73 -29.28
N VAL A 84 0.30 -3.35 -29.67
CA VAL A 84 1.51 -4.19 -29.56
C VAL A 84 1.78 -4.70 -28.13
N TRP A 85 1.36 -3.96 -27.10
CA TRP A 85 1.49 -4.35 -25.69
C TRP A 85 0.61 -5.53 -25.30
N TYR A 86 -0.51 -5.77 -26.00
CA TYR A 86 -1.43 -6.87 -25.71
C TYR A 86 -1.25 -8.08 -26.63
N MET A 87 -0.44 -7.95 -27.69
CA MET A 87 -0.17 -9.08 -28.61
C MET A 87 0.42 -10.32 -27.90
N PRO A 88 1.35 -10.17 -26.93
CA PRO A 88 1.86 -11.35 -26.23
C PRO A 88 0.79 -12.14 -25.48
N PHE A 89 -0.27 -11.47 -25.00
CA PHE A 89 -1.36 -12.14 -24.29
C PHE A 89 -2.30 -12.87 -25.24
N ASP A 90 -2.53 -12.32 -26.41
CA ASP A 90 -3.29 -12.95 -27.51
C ASP A 90 -2.56 -14.20 -28.04
N ASP A 91 -1.25 -14.10 -28.19
CA ASP A 91 -0.37 -15.20 -28.64
C ASP A 91 -0.04 -16.21 -27.52
N MET A 92 -0.57 -16.07 -26.32
CA MET A 92 -0.24 -16.89 -25.11
C MET A 92 1.27 -16.95 -24.83
N ASN A 93 1.99 -15.87 -25.08
CA ASN A 93 3.43 -15.75 -24.91
C ASN A 93 3.77 -14.55 -24.00
N ASP A 94 3.18 -14.54 -22.83
CA ASP A 94 3.32 -13.44 -21.86
C ASP A 94 4.76 -13.35 -21.34
N PRO A 95 5.46 -12.23 -21.54
CA PRO A 95 6.76 -12.03 -20.92
C PRO A 95 6.62 -11.89 -19.39
N VAL A 96 7.41 -12.62 -18.62
CA VAL A 96 7.41 -12.58 -17.14
C VAL A 96 7.69 -11.19 -16.56
N THR A 97 8.31 -10.31 -17.36
CA THR A 97 8.73 -8.97 -16.96
C THR A 97 7.92 -7.87 -17.66
N ASP A 98 6.77 -8.21 -18.24
CA ASP A 98 5.96 -7.22 -18.94
C ASP A 98 5.28 -6.26 -17.95
N GLU A 99 5.39 -4.96 -18.24
CA GLU A 99 4.78 -3.91 -17.43
C GLU A 99 3.26 -4.05 -17.36
N ILE A 100 2.62 -4.45 -18.46
CA ILE A 100 1.15 -4.63 -18.53
C ILE A 100 0.68 -5.69 -17.55
N SER A 101 1.40 -6.82 -17.43
CA SER A 101 1.10 -7.88 -16.46
C SER A 101 1.22 -7.41 -15.01
N MET A 102 2.05 -6.39 -14.76
CA MET A 102 2.26 -5.86 -13.40
C MET A 102 1.17 -4.88 -12.96
N TRP A 103 0.41 -4.31 -13.88
CA TRP A 103 -0.57 -3.28 -13.52
C TRP A 103 -1.71 -3.81 -12.65
N PRO A 104 -2.39 -4.93 -12.99
CA PRO A 104 -3.42 -5.49 -12.11
C PRO A 104 -2.87 -5.90 -10.73
N TRP A 105 -1.64 -6.42 -10.68
CA TRP A 105 -0.95 -6.73 -9.44
C TRP A 105 -0.81 -5.48 -8.55
N ARG A 106 -0.28 -4.41 -9.11
CA ARG A 106 -0.05 -3.15 -8.41
C ARG A 106 -1.33 -2.54 -7.86
N GLU A 107 -2.36 -2.44 -8.70
CA GLU A 107 -3.65 -1.85 -8.30
C GLU A 107 -4.35 -2.70 -7.22
N ALA A 108 -4.28 -4.01 -7.32
CA ALA A 108 -4.84 -4.89 -6.29
C ALA A 108 -4.13 -4.69 -4.94
N TYR A 109 -2.80 -4.64 -4.92
CA TYR A 109 -2.06 -4.39 -3.67
C TYR A 109 -2.23 -2.97 -3.13
N TYR A 110 -2.45 -1.97 -3.96
CA TYR A 110 -2.86 -0.64 -3.49
C TYR A 110 -4.21 -0.70 -2.77
N THR A 111 -5.19 -1.38 -3.34
CA THR A 111 -6.49 -1.60 -2.69
C THR A 111 -6.33 -2.34 -1.37
N ILE A 112 -5.56 -3.44 -1.35
CA ILE A 112 -5.29 -4.24 -0.14
C ILE A 112 -4.63 -3.38 0.95
N ASN A 113 -3.65 -2.55 0.59
CA ASN A 113 -2.99 -1.66 1.54
C ASN A 113 -3.97 -0.68 2.19
N VAL A 114 -4.81 -0.02 1.39
CA VAL A 114 -5.84 0.90 1.90
C VAL A 114 -6.84 0.15 2.79
N CYS A 115 -7.27 -1.04 2.39
CA CYS A 115 -8.16 -1.87 3.21
C CYS A 115 -7.51 -2.30 4.53
N ASN A 116 -6.24 -2.70 4.52
CA ASN A 116 -5.51 -3.05 5.74
C ASN A 116 -5.37 -1.85 6.68
N PHE A 117 -5.16 -0.63 6.14
CA PHE A 117 -5.19 0.58 6.94
C PHE A 117 -6.55 0.78 7.62
N ILE A 118 -7.66 0.71 6.89
CA ILE A 118 -9.01 0.83 7.45
C ILE A 118 -9.22 -0.22 8.55
N LEU A 119 -8.85 -1.47 8.28
CA LEU A 119 -9.03 -2.57 9.22
C LEU A 119 -8.17 -2.41 10.48
N SER A 120 -6.99 -1.81 10.37
CA SER A 120 -6.16 -1.48 11.54
C SER A 120 -6.79 -0.40 12.44
N ARG A 121 -7.69 0.42 11.92
CA ARG A 121 -8.41 1.48 12.64
C ARG A 121 -9.81 1.04 13.14
N THR A 122 -10.32 -0.06 12.61
CA THR A 122 -11.63 -0.62 12.98
C THR A 122 -11.49 -1.93 13.77
N THR A 123 -10.48 -1.98 14.64
CA THR A 123 -10.18 -3.14 15.52
C THR A 123 -11.18 -3.21 16.68
N GLY A 124 -11.28 -4.39 17.30
CA GLY A 124 -12.14 -4.63 18.45
C GLY A 124 -13.42 -5.37 18.09
N ASP A 125 -14.29 -5.54 19.11
CA ASP A 125 -15.58 -6.19 18.96
C ASP A 125 -16.51 -5.31 18.12
N ASP A 126 -17.16 -5.91 17.13
CA ASP A 126 -18.12 -5.21 16.25
C ASP A 126 -19.26 -4.58 17.04
N ALA A 127 -19.62 -5.12 18.20
CA ALA A 127 -20.63 -4.55 19.10
C ALA A 127 -20.23 -3.14 19.61
N SER A 128 -18.94 -2.86 19.72
CA SER A 128 -18.42 -1.56 20.20
C SER A 128 -18.29 -0.50 19.11
N LEU A 129 -18.39 -0.89 17.84
CA LEU A 129 -18.30 0.03 16.71
C LEU A 129 -19.62 0.73 16.42
N SER A 130 -19.56 1.99 15.98
CA SER A 130 -20.73 2.69 15.43
C SER A 130 -21.20 2.02 14.12
N GLU A 131 -22.45 2.22 13.74
CA GLU A 131 -22.98 1.65 12.49
C GLU A 131 -22.23 2.10 11.25
N SER A 132 -21.73 3.35 11.22
CA SER A 132 -20.86 3.83 10.14
C SER A 132 -19.54 3.08 10.09
N MET A 133 -18.91 2.85 11.24
CA MET A 133 -17.66 2.09 11.32
C MET A 133 -17.83 0.62 10.92
N LYS A 134 -18.93 -0.02 11.30
CA LYS A 134 -19.26 -1.39 10.85
C LYS A 134 -19.40 -1.47 9.33
N ARG A 135 -20.11 -0.51 8.75
CA ARG A 135 -20.28 -0.42 7.30
C ARG A 135 -18.93 -0.24 6.59
N ILE A 136 -18.07 0.66 7.08
CA ILE A 136 -16.72 0.90 6.55
C ILE A 136 -15.86 -0.37 6.64
N LYS A 137 -15.85 -1.02 7.80
CA LYS A 137 -15.16 -2.30 8.02
C LYS A 137 -15.63 -3.38 7.05
N GLY A 138 -16.94 -3.52 6.87
CA GLY A 138 -17.53 -4.48 5.93
C GLY A 138 -17.11 -4.23 4.49
N GLN A 139 -17.10 -2.97 4.05
CA GLN A 139 -16.63 -2.59 2.72
C GLN A 139 -15.13 -2.90 2.55
N ALA A 140 -14.30 -2.58 3.53
CA ALA A 140 -12.86 -2.87 3.48
C ALA A 140 -12.57 -4.37 3.40
N LEU A 141 -13.30 -5.20 4.15
CA LEU A 141 -13.19 -6.66 4.08
C LEU A 141 -13.60 -7.19 2.70
N PHE A 142 -14.71 -6.69 2.15
CA PHE A 142 -15.18 -7.08 0.83
C PHE A 142 -14.17 -6.70 -0.27
N LEU A 143 -13.70 -5.43 -0.27
CA LEU A 143 -12.76 -4.94 -1.29
C LEU A 143 -11.41 -5.66 -1.22
N ARG A 144 -10.94 -5.97 -0.02
CA ARG A 144 -9.72 -6.77 0.19
C ARG A 144 -9.89 -8.18 -0.35
N GLY A 145 -11.00 -8.83 -0.03
CA GLY A 145 -11.33 -10.17 -0.55
C GLY A 145 -11.43 -10.18 -2.08
N TYR A 146 -12.10 -9.18 -2.66
CA TYR A 146 -12.19 -9.02 -4.12
C TYR A 146 -10.80 -8.85 -4.77
N SER A 147 -9.92 -8.05 -4.16
CA SER A 147 -8.57 -7.84 -4.68
C SER A 147 -7.74 -9.13 -4.64
N TYR A 148 -7.84 -9.92 -3.57
CA TYR A 148 -7.19 -11.24 -3.51
C TYR A 148 -7.78 -12.24 -4.48
N TYR A 149 -9.10 -12.24 -4.67
CA TYR A 149 -9.75 -13.06 -5.70
C TYR A 149 -9.18 -12.74 -7.10
N THR A 150 -9.05 -11.47 -7.44
CA THR A 150 -8.46 -11.03 -8.71
C THR A 150 -6.99 -11.46 -8.83
N LEU A 151 -6.19 -11.27 -7.77
CA LEU A 151 -4.79 -11.68 -7.74
C LEU A 151 -4.64 -13.20 -7.90
N ALA A 152 -5.46 -14.00 -7.23
CA ALA A 152 -5.44 -15.45 -7.35
C ALA A 152 -5.81 -15.91 -8.77
N GLY A 153 -6.74 -15.23 -9.43
CA GLY A 153 -7.14 -15.52 -10.81
C GLY A 153 -6.02 -15.26 -11.83
N TYR A 154 -5.29 -14.15 -11.69
CA TYR A 154 -4.22 -13.80 -12.64
C TYR A 154 -2.86 -14.43 -12.29
N TYR A 155 -2.52 -14.53 -11.00
CA TYR A 155 -1.15 -14.84 -10.56
C TYR A 155 -1.07 -16.10 -9.68
N GLN A 156 -2.16 -16.79 -9.44
CA GLN A 156 -2.31 -18.03 -8.66
C GLN A 156 -1.98 -17.86 -7.17
N ASN A 157 -0.73 -17.66 -6.81
CA ASN A 157 -0.24 -17.65 -5.42
C ASN A 157 0.29 -16.26 -5.00
N PRO A 158 -0.57 -15.24 -4.84
CA PRO A 158 -0.13 -13.91 -4.39
C PRO A 158 0.31 -13.96 -2.93
N ALA A 159 1.18 -13.03 -2.53
CA ALA A 159 1.57 -12.89 -1.13
C ALA A 159 0.38 -12.42 -0.29
N LEU A 160 0.04 -13.14 0.78
CA LEU A 160 -1.07 -12.78 1.67
C LEU A 160 -0.59 -11.77 2.71
N ILE A 161 -0.91 -10.49 2.52
CA ILE A 161 -0.55 -9.38 3.41
C ILE A 161 -1.84 -8.82 4.01
N THR A 162 -2.18 -9.25 5.22
CA THR A 162 -3.44 -8.88 5.90
C THR A 162 -3.26 -7.91 7.05
N ASP A 163 -2.02 -7.64 7.46
CA ASP A 163 -1.68 -6.72 8.56
C ASP A 163 -1.04 -5.44 7.99
N TYR A 164 -1.61 -4.29 8.36
CA TYR A 164 -1.06 -2.99 7.97
C TYR A 164 0.35 -2.75 8.52
N ALA A 165 0.68 -3.31 9.69
CA ALA A 165 2.00 -3.20 10.28
C ALA A 165 3.12 -3.80 9.41
N ASN A 166 2.81 -4.75 8.53
CA ASN A 166 3.78 -5.35 7.60
C ASN A 166 4.35 -4.33 6.62
N TYR A 167 3.65 -3.24 6.30
CA TYR A 167 4.15 -2.18 5.42
C TYR A 167 5.23 -1.30 6.07
N SER A 168 5.47 -1.44 7.36
CA SER A 168 6.52 -0.69 8.08
C SER A 168 7.90 -1.34 8.02
N SER A 169 8.03 -2.54 7.48
CA SER A 169 9.29 -3.28 7.37
C SER A 169 9.49 -3.87 5.97
N LEU A 170 10.75 -3.98 5.53
CA LEU A 170 11.07 -4.60 4.25
C LEU A 170 10.66 -6.08 4.24
N ASP A 171 10.88 -6.81 5.32
CA ASP A 171 10.50 -8.23 5.43
C ASP A 171 8.99 -8.43 5.31
N GLY A 172 8.20 -7.48 5.83
CA GLY A 172 6.75 -7.51 5.69
C GLY A 172 6.26 -7.21 4.28
N LEU A 173 6.98 -6.36 3.54
CA LEU A 173 6.67 -6.03 2.14
C LEU A 173 7.01 -7.18 1.19
N TYR A 174 8.06 -7.96 1.50
CA TYR A 174 8.47 -9.14 0.74
C TYR A 174 7.89 -10.42 1.35
N GLY A 175 6.59 -10.44 1.60
CA GLY A 175 5.87 -11.61 2.06
C GLY A 175 6.11 -12.83 1.17
N LYS A 176 6.06 -14.02 1.75
CA LYS A 176 6.09 -15.27 0.97
C LYS A 176 4.79 -15.39 0.18
N ASN A 177 4.89 -15.97 -1.02
CA ASN A 177 3.70 -16.35 -1.76
C ASN A 177 2.85 -17.31 -0.91
N SER A 178 1.54 -17.08 -0.94
CA SER A 178 0.57 -17.97 -0.31
C SER A 178 0.52 -19.33 -1.02
N THR A 179 -0.07 -20.29 -0.38
CA THR A 179 -0.47 -21.55 -1.01
C THR A 179 -1.94 -21.47 -1.41
N TYR A 180 -2.42 -22.44 -2.18
CA TYR A 180 -3.83 -22.51 -2.59
C TYR A 180 -4.80 -22.71 -1.41
N ASP A 181 -4.29 -23.24 -0.31
CA ASP A 181 -5.06 -23.55 0.91
C ASP A 181 -5.10 -22.40 1.93
N ASP A 182 -4.37 -21.29 1.71
CA ASP A 182 -4.35 -20.09 2.55
C ASP A 182 -5.51 -19.14 2.18
#